data_f1bab3024bd94e51c0c3cf1be970e1bd
#
_entry.id   f1bab3024bd94e51c0c3cf1be970e1bd
#
_cell.length_a   1.000
_cell.length_b   1.000
_cell.length_c   1.000
_cell.angle_alpha   90.00
_cell.angle_beta   90.00
_cell.angle_gamma   90.00
#
_symmetry.space_group_name_H-M   'P 1'
#
loop_
_entity.id
_entity.type
_entity.pdbx_description
1 polymer ?
#
loop_
_entity_poly.entity_id
_entity_poly.type
_entity_poly.pdbx_seq_one_letter_code
_entity_poly.pdbx_strand_id
1 'polypeptide(L)'
;MSYAIIGFGNIGQALAKAFARNGIEVSVATTRAPESFASAAAAIGPGIIPKKLADAVKADIIFLAVRFGPHSDVAKALPTWRGKIIVDVTNAYGVPPEELGGQPSSKAVAQAFTGARLVKGFNHLVAAVLEQDPAVHGGRRVVFLASDDDAAAAEIGTLAENLGFSPIKLGGLSEGGLLVQARGNSWGRLIFKDLVKFD
;
A
#
# COMPACT_ATOMS: atom_id res chain seq x y z
N MET A 1 3.85 -2.97 -16.92
CA MET A 1 3.61 -2.12 -15.72
C MET A 1 4.81 -2.17 -14.82
N SER A 2 5.18 -1.03 -14.27
CA SER A 2 6.29 -0.88 -13.32
C SER A 2 5.75 -0.57 -11.94
N TYR A 3 6.43 -1.08 -10.91
CA TYR A 3 6.01 -0.98 -9.51
C TYR A 3 7.05 -0.26 -8.67
N ALA A 4 6.58 0.50 -7.69
CA ALA A 4 7.44 1.09 -6.67
C ALA A 4 6.81 1.01 -5.27
N ILE A 5 7.65 0.87 -4.26
CA ILE A 5 7.29 1.00 -2.86
C ILE A 5 8.04 2.22 -2.31
N ILE A 6 7.29 3.22 -1.88
CA ILE A 6 7.84 4.41 -1.23
C ILE A 6 7.69 4.28 0.27
N GLY A 7 8.83 4.18 0.95
CA GLY A 7 8.95 3.79 2.35
C GLY A 7 9.46 2.37 2.49
N PHE A 8 10.60 2.19 3.16
CA PHE A 8 11.26 0.89 3.34
C PHE A 8 11.42 0.53 4.81
N GLY A 9 10.37 0.86 5.60
CA GLY A 9 10.16 0.39 6.97
C GLY A 9 9.54 -1.02 6.99
N ASN A 10 9.02 -1.45 8.14
CA ASN A 10 8.48 -2.81 8.31
C ASN A 10 7.43 -3.18 7.25
N ILE A 11 6.47 -2.29 6.97
CA ILE A 11 5.44 -2.53 5.94
C ILE A 11 6.04 -2.55 4.54
N GLY A 12 6.92 -1.60 4.20
CA GLY A 12 7.56 -1.57 2.88
C GLY A 12 8.40 -2.81 2.61
N GLN A 13 9.14 -3.30 3.62
CA GLN A 13 9.89 -4.55 3.50
C GLN A 13 8.99 -5.76 3.40
N ALA A 14 7.87 -5.80 4.14
CA ALA A 14 6.88 -6.88 4.04
C ALA A 14 6.26 -6.96 2.63
N LEU A 15 5.89 -5.82 2.05
CA LEU A 15 5.46 -5.74 0.66
C LEU A 15 6.56 -6.21 -0.30
N ALA A 16 7.79 -5.72 -0.15
CA ALA A 16 8.91 -6.13 -0.99
C ALA A 16 9.13 -7.65 -0.95
N LYS A 17 8.99 -8.29 0.21
CA LYS A 17 9.03 -9.76 0.34
C LYS A 17 7.91 -10.45 -0.44
N ALA A 18 6.69 -9.88 -0.46
CA ALA A 18 5.60 -10.41 -1.26
C ALA A 18 5.90 -10.34 -2.76
N PHE A 19 6.46 -9.22 -3.24
CA PHE A 19 6.92 -9.08 -4.62
C PHE A 19 8.04 -10.08 -4.96
N ALA A 20 9.07 -10.17 -4.11
CA ALA A 20 10.20 -11.07 -4.32
C ALA A 20 9.79 -12.55 -4.37
N ARG A 21 8.86 -12.96 -3.49
CA ARG A 21 8.34 -14.34 -3.44
C ARG A 21 7.68 -14.76 -4.75
N ASN A 22 7.08 -13.82 -5.47
CA ASN A 22 6.40 -14.06 -6.73
C ASN A 22 7.24 -13.67 -7.96
N GLY A 23 8.53 -13.37 -7.79
CA GLY A 23 9.44 -13.03 -8.88
C GLY A 23 9.10 -11.72 -9.58
N ILE A 24 8.36 -10.82 -8.94
CA ILE A 24 7.95 -9.54 -9.51
C ILE A 24 8.95 -8.46 -9.09
N GLU A 25 9.55 -7.79 -10.07
CA GLU A 25 10.47 -6.68 -9.81
C GLU A 25 9.72 -5.47 -9.25
N VAL A 26 10.29 -4.83 -8.22
CA VAL A 26 9.76 -3.61 -7.63
C VAL A 26 10.89 -2.66 -7.22
N SER A 27 10.75 -1.40 -7.57
CA SER A 27 11.64 -0.34 -7.09
C SER A 27 11.30 0.01 -5.65
N VAL A 28 12.30 0.23 -4.80
CA VAL A 28 12.10 0.70 -3.43
C VAL A 28 12.82 2.02 -3.23
N ALA A 29 12.17 2.98 -2.57
CA ALA A 29 12.75 4.29 -2.29
C ALA A 29 12.36 4.82 -0.91
N THR A 30 13.23 5.65 -0.38
CA THR A 30 13.02 6.42 0.85
C THR A 30 13.54 7.84 0.65
N THR A 31 13.47 8.68 1.68
CA THR A 31 14.16 9.98 1.70
C THR A 31 15.69 9.86 1.82
N ARG A 32 16.20 8.65 2.14
CA ARG A 32 17.63 8.37 2.26
C ARG A 32 18.22 7.96 0.90
N ALA A 33 19.54 8.07 0.76
CA ALA A 33 20.24 7.58 -0.40
C ALA A 33 20.06 6.05 -0.57
N PRO A 34 19.91 5.54 -1.81
CA PRO A 34 19.67 4.12 -2.08
C PRO A 34 20.72 3.19 -1.46
N GLU A 35 21.96 3.62 -1.41
CA GLU A 35 23.09 2.86 -0.85
C GLU A 35 22.88 2.52 0.63
N SER A 36 22.17 3.38 1.36
CA SER A 36 21.92 3.20 2.80
C SER A 36 21.00 2.03 3.16
N PHE A 37 20.25 1.50 2.19
CA PHE A 37 19.35 0.36 2.37
C PHE A 37 19.51 -0.71 1.28
N ALA A 38 20.52 -0.59 0.41
CA ALA A 38 20.79 -1.55 -0.66
C ALA A 38 21.02 -2.97 -0.14
N SER A 39 21.80 -3.11 0.94
CA SER A 39 22.04 -4.41 1.56
C SER A 39 20.75 -5.07 2.07
N ALA A 40 19.86 -4.30 2.70
CA ALA A 40 18.58 -4.80 3.17
C ALA A 40 17.64 -5.18 2.01
N ALA A 41 17.68 -4.43 0.90
CA ALA A 41 16.91 -4.76 -0.30
C ALA A 41 17.44 -6.04 -0.96
N ALA A 42 18.75 -6.17 -1.13
CA ALA A 42 19.40 -7.35 -1.69
C ALA A 42 19.13 -8.62 -0.87
N ALA A 43 19.06 -8.50 0.45
CA ALA A 43 18.73 -9.61 1.34
C ALA A 43 17.29 -10.12 1.16
N ILE A 44 16.36 -9.31 0.63
CA ILE A 44 15.00 -9.73 0.32
C ILE A 44 14.96 -10.48 -1.02
N GLY A 45 15.69 -9.99 -2.02
CA GLY A 45 15.76 -10.66 -3.31
C GLY A 45 16.27 -9.77 -4.44
N PRO A 46 16.74 -10.35 -5.55
CA PRO A 46 17.37 -9.61 -6.64
C PRO A 46 16.42 -8.67 -7.40
N GLY A 47 15.10 -8.92 -7.33
CA GLY A 47 14.08 -8.07 -7.95
C GLY A 47 13.71 -6.84 -7.11
N ILE A 48 14.33 -6.63 -5.94
CA ILE A 48 14.08 -5.47 -5.09
C ILE A 48 15.15 -4.42 -5.36
N ILE A 49 14.79 -3.39 -6.14
CA ILE A 49 15.73 -2.44 -6.73
C ILE A 49 15.71 -1.12 -5.95
N PRO A 50 16.75 -0.82 -5.16
CA PRO A 50 16.86 0.49 -4.50
C PRO A 50 17.00 1.61 -5.53
N LYS A 51 16.18 2.65 -5.40
CA LYS A 51 16.22 3.84 -6.26
C LYS A 51 16.12 5.13 -5.44
N LYS A 52 16.56 6.23 -6.05
CA LYS A 52 16.21 7.56 -5.56
C LYS A 52 14.71 7.79 -5.68
N LEU A 53 14.12 8.58 -4.79
CA LEU A 53 12.70 8.89 -4.82
C LEU A 53 12.25 9.42 -6.19
N ALA A 54 13.02 10.36 -6.78
CA ALA A 54 12.76 10.97 -8.08
C ALA A 54 12.68 9.95 -9.25
N ASP A 55 13.31 8.78 -9.10
CA ASP A 55 13.25 7.72 -10.10
C ASP A 55 12.15 6.69 -9.78
N ALA A 56 11.96 6.36 -8.52
CA ALA A 56 10.93 5.43 -8.10
C ALA A 56 9.51 5.95 -8.38
N VAL A 57 9.27 7.25 -8.24
CA VAL A 57 7.95 7.88 -8.53
C VAL A 57 7.57 7.87 -10.02
N LYS A 58 8.48 7.46 -10.89
CA LYS A 58 8.18 7.27 -12.33
C LYS A 58 7.39 5.99 -12.60
N ALA A 59 7.33 5.05 -11.67
CA ALA A 59 6.57 3.81 -11.79
C ALA A 59 5.08 4.06 -12.04
N ASP A 60 4.39 3.10 -12.65
CA ASP A 60 2.96 3.18 -12.98
C ASP A 60 2.10 3.00 -11.71
N ILE A 61 2.49 2.06 -10.85
CA ILE A 61 1.80 1.72 -9.59
C ILE A 61 2.77 1.92 -8.43
N ILE A 62 2.33 2.72 -7.44
CA ILE A 62 3.16 3.11 -6.31
C ILE A 62 2.47 2.76 -5.00
N PHE A 63 3.11 1.90 -4.22
CA PHE A 63 2.70 1.58 -2.85
C PHE A 63 3.27 2.64 -1.90
N LEU A 64 2.39 3.38 -1.27
CA LEU A 64 2.74 4.43 -0.32
C LEU A 64 2.83 3.84 1.09
N ALA A 65 4.01 3.35 1.45
CA ALA A 65 4.30 2.67 2.72
C ALA A 65 5.05 3.57 3.72
N VAL A 66 4.70 4.84 3.76
CA VAL A 66 5.22 5.84 4.70
C VAL A 66 4.26 6.05 5.87
N ARG A 67 4.68 6.79 6.89
CA ARG A 67 3.75 7.30 7.90
C ARG A 67 2.77 8.28 7.27
N PHE A 68 1.59 8.45 7.87
CA PHE A 68 0.54 9.29 7.30
C PHE A 68 0.99 10.73 7.06
N GLY A 69 1.59 11.43 8.02
CA GLY A 69 2.04 12.82 7.83
C GLY A 69 2.98 13.01 6.63
N PRO A 70 4.09 12.27 6.52
CA PRO A 70 5.05 12.36 5.42
C PRO A 70 4.51 12.05 4.00
N HIS A 71 3.28 11.56 3.84
CA HIS A 71 2.72 11.31 2.49
C HIS A 71 2.68 12.59 1.63
N SER A 72 2.43 13.74 2.25
CA SER A 72 2.38 15.02 1.56
C SER A 72 3.73 15.43 0.97
N ASP A 73 4.85 15.04 1.60
CA ASP A 73 6.18 15.31 1.07
C ASP A 73 6.50 14.41 -0.13
N VAL A 74 6.05 13.16 -0.10
CA VAL A 74 6.14 12.28 -1.27
C VAL A 74 5.32 12.84 -2.43
N ALA A 75 4.13 13.37 -2.16
CA ALA A 75 3.27 13.95 -3.19
C ALA A 75 3.92 15.12 -3.94
N LYS A 76 4.79 15.89 -3.30
CA LYS A 76 5.56 16.99 -3.91
C LYS A 76 6.64 16.53 -4.90
N ALA A 77 6.94 15.24 -4.96
CA ALA A 77 7.97 14.72 -5.87
C ALA A 77 7.60 14.84 -7.36
N LEU A 78 6.31 14.98 -7.67
CA LEU A 78 5.81 15.24 -9.02
C LEU A 78 4.78 16.38 -9.01
N PRO A 79 4.74 17.19 -10.06
CA PRO A 79 3.74 18.25 -10.21
C PRO A 79 2.32 17.70 -10.46
N THR A 80 2.23 16.48 -10.98
CA THR A 80 0.97 15.76 -11.22
C THR A 80 1.23 14.27 -11.20
N TRP A 81 0.22 13.53 -10.73
CA TRP A 81 0.25 12.07 -10.64
C TRP A 81 -0.68 11.40 -11.66
N ARG A 82 -1.09 12.18 -12.67
CA ARG A 82 -1.98 11.67 -13.74
C ARG A 82 -1.40 10.42 -14.40
N GLY A 83 -2.27 9.43 -14.61
CA GLY A 83 -1.92 8.15 -15.22
C GLY A 83 -1.30 7.13 -14.26
N LYS A 84 -1.14 7.47 -12.97
CA LYS A 84 -0.58 6.58 -11.96
C LYS A 84 -1.64 6.07 -11.00
N ILE A 85 -1.41 4.88 -10.44
CA ILE A 85 -2.17 4.37 -9.31
C ILE A 85 -1.32 4.52 -8.05
N ILE A 86 -1.91 5.13 -7.02
CA ILE A 86 -1.33 5.17 -5.68
C ILE A 86 -2.08 4.16 -4.81
N VAL A 87 -1.37 3.15 -4.33
CA VAL A 87 -1.89 2.22 -3.33
C VAL A 87 -1.54 2.79 -1.95
N ASP A 88 -2.55 3.34 -1.29
CA ASP A 88 -2.41 3.93 0.04
C ASP A 88 -2.40 2.83 1.12
N VAL A 89 -1.21 2.52 1.60
CA VAL A 89 -0.97 1.54 2.68
C VAL A 89 -0.84 2.24 4.04
N THR A 90 -1.02 3.56 4.10
CA THR A 90 -0.85 4.34 5.32
C THR A 90 -1.98 4.12 6.33
N ASN A 91 -1.72 4.44 7.57
CA ASN A 91 -2.72 4.57 8.61
C ASN A 91 -2.49 5.89 9.37
N ALA A 92 -3.55 6.65 9.60
CA ALA A 92 -3.50 7.95 10.29
C ALA A 92 -3.40 7.77 11.82
N TYR A 93 -2.42 7.00 12.30
CA TYR A 93 -2.22 6.82 13.73
C TYR A 93 -1.84 8.14 14.42
N GLY A 94 -2.58 8.47 15.48
CA GLY A 94 -2.33 9.66 16.28
C GLY A 94 -2.84 10.96 15.68
N VAL A 95 -3.49 10.92 14.51
CA VAL A 95 -4.16 12.07 13.92
C VAL A 95 -5.59 12.15 14.47
N PRO A 96 -5.98 13.25 15.13
CA PRO A 96 -7.34 13.44 15.60
C PRO A 96 -8.34 13.45 14.43
N PRO A 97 -9.55 12.88 14.58
CA PRO A 97 -10.56 12.88 13.52
C PRO A 97 -10.92 14.28 13.00
N GLU A 98 -10.83 15.29 13.88
CA GLU A 98 -11.10 16.69 13.56
C GLU A 98 -10.12 17.24 12.51
N GLU A 99 -8.86 16.83 12.57
CA GLU A 99 -7.84 17.22 11.57
C GLU A 99 -8.10 16.60 10.20
N LEU A 100 -8.85 15.50 10.15
CA LEU A 100 -9.29 14.88 8.90
C LEU A 100 -10.63 15.46 8.40
N GLY A 101 -11.21 16.44 9.11
CA GLY A 101 -12.50 17.05 8.74
C GLY A 101 -13.65 16.05 8.64
N GLY A 102 -13.63 14.97 9.43
CA GLY A 102 -14.60 13.88 9.36
C GLY A 102 -14.48 12.97 8.11
N GLN A 103 -13.45 13.19 7.30
CA GLN A 103 -13.18 12.39 6.08
C GLN A 103 -12.27 11.19 6.41
N PRO A 104 -12.32 10.11 5.61
CA PRO A 104 -11.33 9.06 5.68
C PRO A 104 -9.92 9.61 5.43
N SER A 105 -8.91 9.06 6.11
CA SER A 105 -7.51 9.44 5.87
C SER A 105 -7.07 9.27 4.42
N SER A 106 -7.64 8.28 3.71
CA SER A 106 -7.41 8.05 2.28
C SER A 106 -7.89 9.21 1.38
N LYS A 107 -8.88 9.99 1.81
CA LYS A 107 -9.27 11.21 1.07
C LYS A 107 -8.21 12.30 1.15
N ALA A 108 -7.56 12.48 2.30
CA ALA A 108 -6.44 13.42 2.43
C ALA A 108 -5.25 12.98 1.54
N VAL A 109 -4.97 11.68 1.48
CA VAL A 109 -3.95 11.14 0.56
C VAL A 109 -4.36 11.39 -0.90
N ALA A 110 -5.60 11.13 -1.28
CA ALA A 110 -6.09 11.37 -2.65
C ALA A 110 -5.96 12.84 -3.07
N GLN A 111 -6.24 13.77 -2.16
CA GLN A 111 -6.08 15.21 -2.39
C GLN A 111 -4.62 15.60 -2.61
N ALA A 112 -3.69 15.02 -1.86
CA ALA A 112 -2.26 15.29 -2.00
C ALA A 112 -1.70 14.79 -3.33
N PHE A 113 -2.12 13.61 -3.80
CA PHE A 113 -1.65 13.00 -5.05
C PHE A 113 -2.53 13.40 -6.25
N THR A 114 -2.56 14.67 -6.56
CA THR A 114 -3.45 15.26 -7.59
C THR A 114 -3.34 14.56 -8.94
N GLY A 115 -4.47 14.05 -9.42
CA GLY A 115 -4.59 13.35 -10.71
C GLY A 115 -4.31 11.86 -10.67
N ALA A 116 -3.86 11.31 -9.53
CA ALA A 116 -3.73 9.87 -9.37
C ALA A 116 -5.09 9.17 -9.18
N ARG A 117 -5.14 7.90 -9.54
CA ARG A 117 -6.18 6.98 -9.13
C ARG A 117 -5.76 6.35 -7.80
N LEU A 118 -6.50 6.60 -6.72
CA LEU A 118 -6.14 6.10 -5.39
C LEU A 118 -6.87 4.80 -5.08
N VAL A 119 -6.12 3.82 -4.57
CA VAL A 119 -6.65 2.58 -3.99
C VAL A 119 -6.16 2.48 -2.55
N LYS A 120 -7.05 2.52 -1.58
CA LYS A 120 -6.75 2.15 -0.19
C LYS A 120 -6.62 0.64 -0.09
N GLY A 121 -5.48 0.14 0.39
CA GLY A 121 -5.29 -1.31 0.47
C GLY A 121 -4.09 -1.73 1.30
N PHE A 122 -4.04 -3.01 1.69
CA PHE A 122 -2.97 -3.64 2.48
C PHE A 122 -2.71 -3.03 3.87
N ASN A 123 -3.38 -1.97 4.24
CA ASN A 123 -3.16 -1.21 5.46
C ASN A 123 -3.68 -1.88 6.75
N HIS A 124 -4.52 -2.90 6.62
CA HIS A 124 -5.13 -3.62 7.74
C HIS A 124 -4.26 -4.77 8.27
N LEU A 125 -3.30 -5.27 7.48
CA LEU A 125 -2.38 -6.30 7.90
C LEU A 125 -1.16 -5.69 8.61
N VAL A 126 -0.80 -6.25 9.76
CA VAL A 126 0.48 -5.91 10.40
C VAL A 126 1.63 -6.50 9.60
N ALA A 127 2.80 -5.86 9.66
CA ALA A 127 3.96 -6.26 8.86
C ALA A 127 4.33 -7.73 8.99
N ALA A 128 4.31 -8.26 10.21
CA ALA A 128 4.63 -9.67 10.50
C ALA A 128 3.66 -10.68 9.84
N VAL A 129 2.43 -10.27 9.54
CA VAL A 129 1.45 -11.08 8.81
C VAL A 129 1.59 -10.88 7.30
N LEU A 130 1.76 -9.63 6.87
CA LEU A 130 1.90 -9.27 5.46
C LEU A 130 3.14 -9.90 4.79
N GLU A 131 4.23 -10.10 5.54
CA GLU A 131 5.47 -10.70 5.03
C GLU A 131 5.42 -12.22 4.88
N GLN A 132 4.47 -12.90 5.53
CA GLN A 132 4.33 -14.36 5.46
C GLN A 132 3.74 -14.77 4.11
N ASP A 133 3.87 -16.06 3.80
CA ASP A 133 3.15 -16.68 2.68
C ASP A 133 1.65 -16.44 2.88
N PRO A 134 0.96 -15.87 1.89
CA PRO A 134 -0.49 -15.67 1.98
C PRO A 134 -1.30 -16.97 1.88
N ALA A 135 -0.72 -18.08 1.44
CA ALA A 135 -1.37 -19.39 1.48
C ALA A 135 -1.44 -19.91 2.93
N VAL A 136 -2.63 -19.96 3.50
CA VAL A 136 -2.86 -20.28 4.91
C VAL A 136 -4.02 -21.26 5.04
N HIS A 137 -3.79 -22.39 5.70
CA HIS A 137 -4.82 -23.38 6.04
C HIS A 137 -5.72 -23.84 4.86
N GLY A 138 -5.17 -23.89 3.64
CA GLY A 138 -5.92 -24.28 2.45
C GLY A 138 -6.70 -23.15 1.78
N GLY A 139 -6.57 -21.93 2.27
CA GLY A 139 -7.12 -20.71 1.65
C GLY A 139 -6.04 -19.67 1.43
N ARG A 140 -6.45 -18.43 1.12
CA ARG A 140 -5.57 -17.30 0.88
C ARG A 140 -5.88 -16.15 1.83
N ARG A 141 -4.84 -15.52 2.33
CA ARG A 141 -4.96 -14.35 3.20
C ARG A 141 -5.65 -13.20 2.46
N VAL A 142 -6.66 -12.62 3.10
CA VAL A 142 -7.46 -11.54 2.54
C VAL A 142 -6.70 -10.22 2.58
N VAL A 143 -6.82 -9.44 1.49
CA VAL A 143 -6.50 -8.01 1.47
C VAL A 143 -7.72 -7.21 1.04
N PHE A 144 -8.04 -6.16 1.79
CA PHE A 144 -9.15 -5.27 1.49
C PHE A 144 -8.69 -4.14 0.58
N LEU A 145 -9.54 -3.78 -0.39
CA LEU A 145 -9.31 -2.70 -1.34
C LEU A 145 -10.52 -1.78 -1.37
N ALA A 146 -10.30 -0.47 -1.28
CA ALA A 146 -11.33 0.54 -1.48
C ALA A 146 -10.82 1.64 -2.42
N SER A 147 -11.66 2.06 -3.37
CA SER A 147 -11.31 3.09 -4.34
C SER A 147 -12.58 3.72 -4.91
N ASP A 148 -12.50 4.99 -5.25
CA ASP A 148 -13.53 5.68 -6.03
C ASP A 148 -13.37 5.41 -7.55
N ASP A 149 -12.34 4.65 -7.96
CA ASP A 149 -12.05 4.21 -9.33
C ASP A 149 -12.06 2.67 -9.39
N ASP A 150 -13.14 2.11 -9.95
CA ASP A 150 -13.34 0.67 -10.04
C ASP A 150 -12.27 -0.04 -10.89
N ALA A 151 -11.78 0.62 -11.95
CA ALA A 151 -10.76 0.07 -12.80
C ALA A 151 -9.41 -0.02 -12.06
N ALA A 152 -9.06 1.01 -11.29
CA ALA A 152 -7.87 0.96 -10.42
C ALA A 152 -8.00 -0.11 -9.34
N ALA A 153 -9.18 -0.23 -8.71
CA ALA A 153 -9.43 -1.29 -7.74
C ALA A 153 -9.30 -2.69 -8.34
N ALA A 154 -9.76 -2.88 -9.59
CA ALA A 154 -9.63 -4.15 -10.30
C ALA A 154 -8.17 -4.47 -10.63
N GLU A 155 -7.42 -3.47 -11.10
CA GLU A 155 -6.01 -3.60 -11.45
C GLU A 155 -5.15 -3.97 -10.22
N ILE A 156 -5.39 -3.32 -9.08
CA ILE A 156 -4.73 -3.68 -7.82
C ILE A 156 -5.22 -5.01 -7.28
N GLY A 157 -6.49 -5.38 -7.51
CA GLY A 157 -7.01 -6.70 -7.19
C GLY A 157 -6.24 -7.80 -7.92
N THR A 158 -6.08 -7.69 -9.23
CA THR A 158 -5.27 -8.63 -10.04
C THR A 158 -3.83 -8.71 -9.54
N LEU A 159 -3.22 -7.57 -9.21
CA LEU A 159 -1.86 -7.58 -8.63
C LEU A 159 -1.84 -8.29 -7.27
N ALA A 160 -2.84 -8.08 -6.42
CA ALA A 160 -2.92 -8.77 -5.12
C ALA A 160 -3.04 -10.30 -5.30
N GLU A 161 -3.82 -10.76 -6.28
CA GLU A 161 -3.90 -12.18 -6.65
C GLU A 161 -2.55 -12.73 -7.13
N ASN A 162 -1.84 -11.97 -7.97
CA ASN A 162 -0.50 -12.33 -8.43
C ASN A 162 0.53 -12.37 -7.29
N LEU A 163 0.30 -11.59 -6.24
CA LEU A 163 1.09 -11.65 -4.99
C LEU A 163 0.65 -12.77 -4.04
N GLY A 164 -0.37 -13.56 -4.43
CA GLY A 164 -0.88 -14.72 -3.69
C GLY A 164 -2.01 -14.41 -2.70
N PHE A 165 -2.43 -13.16 -2.57
CA PHE A 165 -3.52 -12.76 -1.66
C PHE A 165 -4.90 -12.97 -2.29
N SER A 166 -5.95 -12.91 -1.45
CA SER A 166 -7.36 -12.87 -1.88
C SER A 166 -7.91 -11.45 -1.72
N PRO A 167 -8.03 -10.64 -2.79
CA PRO A 167 -8.55 -9.30 -2.69
C PRO A 167 -10.06 -9.28 -2.47
N ILE A 168 -10.52 -8.40 -1.58
CA ILE A 168 -11.95 -8.10 -1.39
C ILE A 168 -12.15 -6.60 -1.58
N LYS A 169 -12.97 -6.24 -2.57
CA LYS A 169 -13.35 -4.85 -2.82
C LYS A 169 -14.43 -4.42 -1.82
N LEU A 170 -14.23 -3.27 -1.19
CA LEU A 170 -15.15 -2.71 -0.18
C LEU A 170 -15.91 -1.47 -0.68
N GLY A 171 -15.85 -1.16 -1.98
CA GLY A 171 -16.46 0.05 -2.54
C GLY A 171 -15.57 1.29 -2.45
N GLY A 172 -16.18 2.47 -2.35
CA GLY A 172 -15.49 3.75 -2.39
C GLY A 172 -14.62 4.07 -1.16
N LEU A 173 -13.80 5.11 -1.29
CA LEU A 173 -12.91 5.55 -0.20
C LEU A 173 -13.68 6.03 1.02
N SER A 174 -14.86 6.65 0.84
CA SER A 174 -15.70 7.16 1.92
C SER A 174 -16.49 6.07 2.65
N GLU A 175 -16.64 4.90 2.06
CA GLU A 175 -17.35 3.74 2.60
C GLU A 175 -16.34 2.67 3.04
N GLY A 176 -15.80 1.93 2.08
CA GLY A 176 -14.85 0.86 2.34
C GLY A 176 -13.55 1.34 2.96
N GLY A 177 -13.07 2.53 2.57
CA GLY A 177 -11.89 3.13 3.16
C GLY A 177 -12.04 3.39 4.67
N LEU A 178 -13.24 3.79 5.12
CA LEU A 178 -13.55 3.97 6.55
C LEU A 178 -13.59 2.64 7.31
N LEU A 179 -14.08 1.57 6.68
CA LEU A 179 -14.15 0.25 7.32
C LEU A 179 -12.76 -0.29 7.68
N VAL A 180 -11.77 -0.01 6.84
CA VAL A 180 -10.38 -0.49 7.05
C VAL A 180 -9.46 0.55 7.67
N GLN A 181 -9.96 1.74 7.98
CA GLN A 181 -9.17 2.78 8.64
C GLN A 181 -8.84 2.37 10.07
N ALA A 182 -7.57 2.37 10.41
CA ALA A 182 -7.13 2.07 11.76
C ALA A 182 -7.74 3.06 12.78
N ARG A 183 -8.28 2.53 13.87
CA ARG A 183 -8.97 3.26 14.97
C ARG A 183 -10.24 3.98 14.56
N GLY A 184 -10.76 3.78 13.34
CA GLY A 184 -11.97 4.43 12.88
C GLY A 184 -13.24 3.90 13.53
N ASN A 185 -13.42 2.57 13.59
CA ASN A 185 -14.58 1.88 14.13
C ASN A 185 -14.20 0.50 14.71
N SER A 186 -15.17 -0.19 15.32
CA SER A 186 -15.02 -1.56 15.86
C SER A 186 -14.47 -2.56 14.81
N TRP A 187 -14.73 -2.35 13.53
CA TRP A 187 -14.24 -3.16 12.42
C TRP A 187 -12.72 -3.19 12.30
N GLY A 188 -12.03 -2.07 12.49
CA GLY A 188 -10.58 -2.02 12.42
C GLY A 188 -9.89 -3.01 13.36
N ARG A 189 -10.48 -3.27 14.54
CA ARG A 189 -9.95 -4.24 15.50
C ARG A 189 -10.19 -5.70 15.11
N LEU A 190 -11.26 -5.97 14.37
CA LEU A 190 -11.59 -7.32 13.88
C LEU A 190 -10.79 -7.68 12.63
N ILE A 191 -10.51 -6.71 11.80
CA ILE A 191 -9.77 -6.86 10.53
C ILE A 191 -8.27 -7.07 10.77
N PHE A 192 -7.72 -6.61 11.87
CA PHE A 192 -6.30 -6.85 12.23
C PHE A 192 -5.99 -8.30 12.62
N LYS A 193 -6.99 -9.17 12.75
CA LYS A 193 -6.76 -10.60 12.78
C LYS A 193 -6.68 -11.12 11.35
N ASP A 194 -5.80 -12.05 11.14
CA ASP A 194 -5.59 -12.69 9.86
C ASP A 194 -6.87 -13.33 9.33
N LEU A 195 -7.41 -12.78 8.25
CA LEU A 195 -8.59 -13.31 7.57
C LEU A 195 -8.16 -14.14 6.37
N VAL A 196 -8.75 -15.34 6.28
CA VAL A 196 -8.47 -16.29 5.19
C VAL A 196 -9.76 -16.55 4.43
N LYS A 197 -9.71 -16.44 3.10
CA LYS A 197 -10.77 -16.87 2.21
C LYS A 197 -10.42 -18.24 1.68
N PHE A 198 -11.33 -19.19 1.86
CA PHE A 198 -11.27 -20.53 1.27
C PHE A 198 -11.90 -20.48 -0.12
N ASP A 199 -11.35 -21.27 -1.05
CA ASP A 199 -11.88 -21.42 -2.41
C ASP A 199 -13.13 -22.30 -2.39
#